data_f3020f3098bd6501eafbce29c2d2f173
#
_entry.id   f3020f3098bd6501eafbce29c2d2f173
#
_cell.length_a   1.000
_cell.length_b   1.000
_cell.length_c   1.000
_cell.angle_alpha   90.00
_cell.angle_beta   90.00
_cell.angle_gamma   90.00
#
_symmetry.space_group_name_H-M   'P 1'
#
loop_
_entity.id
_entity.type
_entity.pdbx_description
1 polymer ?
#
loop_
_entity_poly.entity_id
_entity_poly.type
_entity_poly.pdbx_seq_one_letter_code
_entity_poly.pdbx_strand_id
1 'polypeptide(L)'
;LHTRFSKKTKLLTIIISTGFYVTTWKGYESILGWPTFEELPENFQINWAIIEEPNKRLKKEGSLYLWIVELDEFGKKFGKPRSYNLYWNKDNQKLVQSALHKLQEGEQLNGKKTYGVVNKDNEGKESIQYDQPSGEPEEGRPSFEFFEVPPPSLPPKTLILDK
;
A
#
# COMPACT_ATOMS: atom_id res chain seq x y z
N LEU A 1 -50.27 1.87 10.40
CA LEU A 1 -49.57 2.34 11.61
C LEU A 1 -49.93 3.80 11.87
N HIS A 2 -50.98 4.06 12.67
CA HIS A 2 -51.41 5.40 13.09
C HIS A 2 -50.60 5.80 14.34
N THR A 3 -49.41 6.34 14.12
CA THR A 3 -48.63 6.94 15.20
C THR A 3 -49.03 8.41 15.36
N ARG A 4 -49.29 8.83 16.62
CA ARG A 4 -49.70 10.21 17.02
C ARG A 4 -48.63 11.29 16.77
N PHE A 5 -47.48 10.96 16.24
CA PHE A 5 -46.42 11.92 15.99
C PHE A 5 -46.67 12.83 14.78
N SER A 6 -46.27 14.09 14.91
CA SER A 6 -46.41 15.06 13.83
C SER A 6 -45.58 14.65 12.58
N LYS A 7 -46.01 15.09 11.39
CA LYS A 7 -45.30 14.81 10.14
C LYS A 7 -43.86 15.26 10.20
N LYS A 8 -43.57 16.41 10.85
CA LYS A 8 -42.22 16.95 11.04
C LYS A 8 -41.36 16.04 11.90
N THR A 9 -41.87 15.49 12.99
CA THR A 9 -41.14 14.55 13.85
C THR A 9 -40.79 13.27 13.11
N LYS A 10 -41.74 12.72 12.31
CA LYS A 10 -41.46 11.53 11.49
C LYS A 10 -40.35 11.77 10.46
N LEU A 11 -40.39 12.92 9.76
CA LEU A 11 -39.36 13.30 8.80
C LEU A 11 -38.02 13.45 9.48
N LEU A 12 -37.96 14.12 10.61
CA LEU A 12 -36.71 14.31 11.38
C LEU A 12 -36.13 12.96 11.82
N THR A 13 -36.91 12.04 12.31
CA THR A 13 -36.47 10.70 12.72
C THR A 13 -35.88 9.94 11.52
N ILE A 14 -36.52 10.01 10.34
CA ILE A 14 -35.97 9.36 9.12
C ILE A 14 -34.64 9.93 8.76
N ILE A 15 -34.46 11.27 8.75
CA ILE A 15 -33.21 11.93 8.42
C ILE A 15 -32.10 11.51 9.40
N ILE A 16 -32.38 11.53 10.71
CA ILE A 16 -31.42 11.13 11.74
C ILE A 16 -31.02 9.66 11.56
N SER A 17 -31.99 8.76 11.37
CA SER A 17 -31.72 7.33 11.17
C SER A 17 -30.89 7.09 9.91
N THR A 18 -31.21 7.77 8.80
CA THR A 18 -30.43 7.65 7.56
C THR A 18 -28.99 8.14 7.74
N GLY A 19 -28.79 9.28 8.41
CA GLY A 19 -27.48 9.80 8.74
C GLY A 19 -26.67 8.82 9.60
N PHE A 20 -27.31 8.22 10.59
CA PHE A 20 -26.69 7.20 11.43
C PHE A 20 -26.24 5.97 10.61
N TYR A 21 -27.08 5.45 9.72
CA TYR A 21 -26.72 4.32 8.86
C TYR A 21 -25.54 4.64 7.94
N VAL A 22 -25.52 5.83 7.31
CA VAL A 22 -24.43 6.25 6.45
C VAL A 22 -23.11 6.36 7.23
N THR A 23 -23.16 6.93 8.43
CA THR A 23 -21.97 7.06 9.29
C THR A 23 -21.46 5.69 9.76
N THR A 24 -22.38 4.82 10.16
CA THR A 24 -22.05 3.44 10.57
C THR A 24 -21.44 2.65 9.42
N TRP A 25 -21.98 2.79 8.21
CA TRP A 25 -21.46 2.11 7.02
C TRP A 25 -20.02 2.53 6.73
N LYS A 26 -19.73 3.84 6.71
CA LYS A 26 -18.35 4.33 6.52
C LYS A 26 -17.39 3.85 7.61
N GLY A 27 -17.84 3.80 8.86
CA GLY A 27 -17.05 3.24 9.95
C GLY A 27 -16.77 1.76 9.77
N TYR A 28 -17.74 1.01 9.27
CA TYR A 28 -17.62 -0.42 9.03
C TYR A 28 -16.63 -0.75 7.90
N GLU A 29 -16.66 0.00 6.81
CA GLU A 29 -15.66 -0.14 5.72
C GLU A 29 -14.22 0.02 6.24
N SER A 30 -14.00 0.96 7.15
CA SER A 30 -12.68 1.17 7.79
C SER A 30 -12.23 -0.02 8.65
N ILE A 31 -13.16 -0.76 9.25
CA ILE A 31 -12.86 -1.93 10.12
C ILE A 31 -12.61 -3.19 9.29
N LEU A 32 -13.27 -3.34 8.14
CA LEU A 32 -13.15 -4.53 7.29
C LEU A 32 -11.77 -4.69 6.64
N GLY A 33 -10.92 -3.67 6.71
CA GLY A 33 -9.56 -3.75 6.15
C GLY A 33 -9.53 -3.93 4.63
N TRP A 34 -10.54 -3.44 3.93
CA TRP A 34 -10.59 -3.52 2.47
C TRP A 34 -9.42 -2.77 1.85
N PRO A 35 -8.88 -3.27 0.74
CA PRO A 35 -7.78 -2.61 0.05
C PRO A 35 -8.17 -1.18 -0.34
N THR A 36 -7.29 -0.24 -0.04
CA THR A 36 -7.48 1.15 -0.48
C THR A 36 -6.95 1.33 -1.90
N PHE A 37 -7.60 2.24 -2.64
CA PHE A 37 -7.13 2.71 -3.95
C PHE A 37 -6.36 4.02 -3.84
N GLU A 38 -6.05 4.46 -2.63
CA GLU A 38 -5.20 5.61 -2.41
C GLU A 38 -3.79 5.36 -2.96
N GLU A 39 -3.07 6.42 -3.23
CA GLU A 39 -1.69 6.33 -3.66
C GLU A 39 -0.81 5.72 -2.58
N LEU A 40 0.23 4.98 -3.01
CA LEU A 40 1.24 4.46 -2.10
C LEU A 40 1.94 5.62 -1.37
N PRO A 41 2.25 5.47 -0.07
CA PRO A 41 3.12 6.41 0.64
C PRO A 41 4.52 6.42 0.02
N GLU A 42 5.26 7.52 0.23
CA GLU A 42 6.61 7.67 -0.35
C GLU A 42 7.58 6.61 0.14
N ASN A 43 7.56 6.32 1.44
CA ASN A 43 8.39 5.29 2.06
C ASN A 43 7.50 4.32 2.82
N PHE A 44 7.70 3.04 2.59
CA PHE A 44 6.90 2.00 3.23
C PHE A 44 7.70 0.72 3.44
N GLN A 45 7.27 -0.10 4.38
CA GLN A 45 7.73 -1.47 4.54
C GLN A 45 6.67 -2.42 4.02
N ILE A 46 7.05 -3.36 3.16
CA ILE A 46 6.16 -4.40 2.68
C ILE A 46 6.14 -5.58 3.66
N ASN A 47 4.95 -6.00 4.06
CA ASN A 47 4.76 -7.19 4.88
C ASN A 47 4.36 -8.39 4.03
N TRP A 48 3.52 -8.17 3.00
CA TRP A 48 3.06 -9.21 2.09
C TRP A 48 2.49 -8.60 0.80
N ALA A 49 2.38 -9.43 -0.23
CA ALA A 49 1.68 -9.05 -1.44
C ALA A 49 0.85 -10.21 -2.01
N ILE A 50 -0.18 -9.87 -2.78
CA ILE A 50 -0.99 -10.82 -3.55
C ILE A 50 -1.06 -10.32 -4.97
N ILE A 51 -0.82 -11.21 -5.93
CA ILE A 51 -0.86 -10.92 -7.36
C ILE A 51 -2.10 -11.62 -7.95
N GLU A 52 -3.04 -10.85 -8.45
CA GLU A 52 -4.15 -11.36 -9.25
C GLU A 52 -3.91 -11.06 -10.72
N GLU A 53 -3.63 -12.08 -11.50
CA GLU A 53 -3.41 -11.93 -12.95
C GLU A 53 -4.72 -11.65 -13.69
N PRO A 54 -4.65 -10.87 -14.79
CA PRO A 54 -5.83 -10.59 -15.60
C PRO A 54 -6.38 -11.87 -16.23
N ASN A 55 -7.69 -12.09 -16.10
CA ASN A 55 -8.38 -13.23 -16.68
C ASN A 55 -9.33 -12.77 -17.78
N LYS A 56 -8.93 -12.96 -19.04
CA LYS A 56 -9.71 -12.57 -20.23
C LYS A 56 -11.06 -13.32 -20.32
N ARG A 57 -11.14 -14.55 -19.82
CA ARG A 57 -12.39 -15.34 -19.87
C ARG A 57 -13.45 -14.79 -18.92
N LEU A 58 -13.03 -14.30 -17.77
CA LEU A 58 -13.90 -13.73 -16.75
C LEU A 58 -14.05 -12.21 -16.88
N LYS A 59 -13.40 -11.58 -17.88
CA LYS A 59 -13.32 -10.12 -18.05
C LYS A 59 -12.83 -9.42 -16.75
N LYS A 60 -11.97 -10.10 -15.99
CA LYS A 60 -11.39 -9.56 -14.77
C LYS A 60 -10.06 -8.91 -15.10
N GLU A 61 -9.93 -7.64 -14.75
CA GLU A 61 -8.66 -6.93 -14.80
C GLU A 61 -7.76 -7.47 -13.68
N GLY A 62 -6.44 -7.47 -13.92
CA GLY A 62 -5.48 -7.87 -12.91
C GLY A 62 -5.36 -6.82 -11.81
N SER A 63 -5.00 -7.25 -10.61
CA SER A 63 -4.77 -6.38 -9.46
C SER A 63 -3.55 -6.85 -8.67
N LEU A 64 -2.86 -5.89 -8.06
CA LEU A 64 -1.75 -6.14 -7.14
C LEU A 64 -2.13 -5.59 -5.78
N TYR A 65 -2.18 -6.45 -4.77
CA TYR A 65 -2.49 -6.04 -3.41
C TYR A 65 -1.19 -6.05 -2.60
N LEU A 66 -0.80 -4.89 -2.09
CA LEU A 66 0.37 -4.75 -1.23
C LEU A 66 -0.07 -4.49 0.20
N TRP A 67 0.32 -5.34 1.13
CA TRP A 67 0.13 -5.11 2.56
C TRP A 67 1.36 -4.45 3.14
N ILE A 68 1.26 -3.17 3.43
CA ILE A 68 2.39 -2.32 3.80
C ILE A 68 2.14 -1.57 5.10
N VAL A 69 3.23 -1.10 5.69
CA VAL A 69 3.25 -0.11 6.78
C VAL A 69 4.01 1.10 6.30
N GLU A 70 3.47 2.28 6.48
CA GLU A 70 4.13 3.53 6.18
C GLU A 70 5.37 3.73 7.07
N LEU A 71 6.42 4.30 6.48
CA LEU A 71 7.64 4.66 7.17
C LEU A 71 7.80 6.19 7.19
N ASP A 72 8.26 6.72 8.32
CA ASP A 72 8.67 8.12 8.39
C ASP A 72 10.01 8.35 7.68
N GLU A 73 10.47 9.59 7.63
CA GLU A 73 11.74 9.99 7.02
C GLU A 73 12.96 9.29 7.65
N PHE A 74 12.82 8.78 8.88
CA PHE A 74 13.86 8.06 9.62
C PHE A 74 13.76 6.54 9.46
N GLY A 75 12.84 6.05 8.63
CA GLY A 75 12.61 4.62 8.43
C GLY A 75 11.85 3.93 9.58
N LYS A 76 11.25 4.70 10.49
CA LYS A 76 10.45 4.16 11.58
C LYS A 76 9.01 3.95 11.13
N LYS A 77 8.41 2.83 11.54
CA LYS A 77 7.02 2.48 11.22
C LYS A 77 6.05 3.52 11.78
N PHE A 78 5.21 4.04 10.90
CA PHE A 78 4.17 5.00 11.22
C PHE A 78 2.79 4.41 10.89
N GLY A 79 1.83 4.56 11.81
CA GLY A 79 0.47 4.09 11.60
C GLY A 79 0.28 2.57 11.68
N LYS A 80 -0.83 2.11 11.10
CA LYS A 80 -1.23 0.69 11.07
C LYS A 80 -0.98 0.09 9.69
N PRO A 81 -0.67 -1.22 9.62
CA PRO A 81 -0.58 -1.91 8.33
C PRO A 81 -1.88 -1.78 7.54
N ARG A 82 -1.77 -1.50 6.24
CA ARG A 82 -2.92 -1.36 5.35
C ARG A 82 -2.65 -2.03 4.01
N SER A 83 -3.71 -2.54 3.39
CA SER A 83 -3.65 -3.10 2.04
C SER A 83 -3.94 -2.02 1.01
N TYR A 84 -3.08 -1.94 0.00
CA TYR A 84 -3.20 -1.04 -1.15
C TYR A 84 -3.47 -1.84 -2.40
N ASN A 85 -4.42 -1.40 -3.21
CA ASN A 85 -4.73 -2.01 -4.50
C ASN A 85 -4.10 -1.18 -5.62
N LEU A 86 -3.21 -1.80 -6.37
CA LEU A 86 -2.52 -1.22 -7.51
C LEU A 86 -2.99 -1.90 -8.80
N TYR A 87 -3.01 -1.15 -9.88
CA TYR A 87 -3.27 -1.71 -11.20
C TYR A 87 -2.19 -2.71 -11.58
N TRP A 88 -2.63 -3.84 -12.14
CA TRP A 88 -1.73 -4.84 -12.64
C TRP A 88 -1.00 -4.35 -13.90
N ASN A 89 0.29 -4.59 -13.93
CA ASN A 89 1.16 -4.38 -15.07
C ASN A 89 2.28 -5.43 -14.98
N LYS A 90 2.82 -5.87 -16.10
CA LYS A 90 3.84 -6.93 -16.15
C LYS A 90 5.11 -6.57 -15.38
N ASP A 91 5.51 -5.30 -15.41
CA ASP A 91 6.74 -4.85 -14.76
C ASP A 91 6.53 -4.80 -13.24
N ASN A 92 5.39 -4.24 -12.80
CA ASN A 92 5.01 -4.27 -11.38
C ASN A 92 4.84 -5.71 -10.86
N GLN A 93 4.27 -6.61 -11.67
CA GLN A 93 4.15 -8.03 -11.30
C GLN A 93 5.50 -8.65 -11.03
N LYS A 94 6.50 -8.44 -11.91
CA LYS A 94 7.86 -8.98 -11.72
C LYS A 94 8.52 -8.44 -10.47
N LEU A 95 8.41 -7.13 -10.22
CA LEU A 95 8.94 -6.49 -9.01
C LEU A 95 8.30 -7.09 -7.74
N VAL A 96 6.97 -7.19 -7.72
CA VAL A 96 6.24 -7.75 -6.57
C VAL A 96 6.55 -9.24 -6.39
N GLN A 97 6.70 -10.00 -7.48
CA GLN A 97 7.07 -11.42 -7.41
C GLN A 97 8.47 -11.61 -6.85
N SER A 98 9.44 -10.79 -7.27
CA SER A 98 10.80 -10.79 -6.70
C SER A 98 10.78 -10.43 -5.21
N ALA A 99 10.00 -9.42 -4.83
CA ALA A 99 9.83 -9.04 -3.43
C ALA A 99 9.20 -10.17 -2.60
N LEU A 100 8.18 -10.86 -3.13
CA LEU A 100 7.57 -12.00 -2.44
C LEU A 100 8.55 -13.12 -2.19
N HIS A 101 9.44 -13.43 -3.14
CA HIS A 101 10.48 -14.44 -2.97
C HIS A 101 11.40 -14.10 -1.79
N LYS A 102 11.90 -12.87 -1.74
CA LYS A 102 12.75 -12.40 -0.64
C LYS A 102 12.02 -12.39 0.72
N LEU A 103 10.74 -11.98 0.73
CA LEU A 103 9.93 -12.06 1.96
C LEU A 103 9.74 -13.50 2.45
N GLN A 104 9.62 -14.47 1.53
CA GLN A 104 9.54 -15.90 1.88
C GLN A 104 10.86 -16.45 2.43
N GLU A 105 11.98 -15.87 2.04
CA GLU A 105 13.31 -16.16 2.61
C GLU A 105 13.53 -15.49 3.97
N GLY A 106 12.57 -14.67 4.41
CA GLY A 106 12.59 -14.00 5.74
C GLY A 106 13.28 -12.64 5.70
N GLU A 107 13.57 -12.12 4.53
CA GLU A 107 14.15 -10.78 4.40
C GLU A 107 13.11 -9.70 4.69
N GLN A 108 13.55 -8.59 5.23
CA GLN A 108 12.73 -7.40 5.40
C GLN A 108 12.98 -6.45 4.23
N LEU A 109 11.90 -6.05 3.57
CA LEU A 109 11.97 -5.16 2.43
C LEU A 109 11.26 -3.85 2.72
N ASN A 110 11.96 -2.76 2.45
CA ASN A 110 11.36 -1.45 2.36
C ASN A 110 11.09 -1.12 0.90
N GLY A 111 10.08 -0.31 0.66
CA GLY A 111 9.76 0.21 -0.66
C GLY A 111 9.79 1.73 -0.64
N LYS A 112 10.11 2.29 -1.79
CA LYS A 112 10.04 3.71 -2.04
C LYS A 112 9.26 3.95 -3.32
N LYS A 113 8.34 4.91 -3.29
CA LYS A 113 7.64 5.38 -4.49
C LYS A 113 8.61 6.17 -5.35
N THR A 114 8.78 5.77 -6.61
CA THR A 114 9.62 6.48 -7.56
C THR A 114 8.76 7.00 -8.71
N TYR A 115 8.97 8.26 -9.06
CA TYR A 115 8.40 8.88 -10.26
C TYR A 115 9.49 8.80 -11.34
N GLY A 116 9.52 7.72 -12.11
CA GLY A 116 10.58 7.54 -13.10
C GLY A 116 10.09 6.88 -14.38
N VAL A 117 10.59 7.38 -15.48
CA VAL A 117 10.55 6.70 -16.79
C VAL A 117 11.60 5.60 -16.74
N VAL A 118 11.18 4.34 -16.79
CA VAL A 118 12.12 3.23 -17.00
C VAL A 118 12.62 3.32 -18.44
N ASN A 119 13.80 3.87 -18.66
CA ASN A 119 14.47 3.79 -19.95
C ASN A 119 14.84 2.35 -20.25
N LYS A 120 14.22 1.78 -21.26
CA LYS A 120 14.33 0.39 -21.70
C LYS A 120 15.66 0.00 -22.35
N ASP A 121 16.65 0.88 -22.43
CA ASP A 121 17.81 0.73 -23.31
C ASP A 121 19.12 0.34 -22.63
N ASN A 122 19.11 -0.26 -21.44
CA ASN A 122 20.35 -0.80 -20.87
C ASN A 122 20.15 -2.20 -20.29
N GLU A 123 20.26 -3.20 -21.13
CA GLU A 123 20.64 -4.55 -20.72
C GLU A 123 22.03 -4.49 -20.05
N GLY A 124 22.07 -4.54 -18.73
CA GLY A 124 23.30 -4.90 -18.03
C GLY A 124 23.82 -4.02 -16.92
N LYS A 125 23.19 -2.91 -16.56
CA LYS A 125 23.51 -2.17 -15.31
C LYS A 125 22.28 -1.43 -14.83
N GLU A 126 21.70 -1.89 -13.74
CA GLU A 126 20.67 -1.18 -13.00
C GLU A 126 21.28 0.06 -12.31
N SER A 127 21.45 1.11 -13.09
CA SER A 127 21.64 2.45 -12.54
C SER A 127 20.39 3.25 -12.85
N ILE A 128 19.51 3.35 -11.88
CA ILE A 128 18.36 4.23 -11.96
C ILE A 128 18.87 5.66 -11.89
N GLN A 129 18.84 6.32 -13.03
CA GLN A 129 19.16 7.73 -13.12
C GLN A 129 17.92 8.51 -12.70
N TYR A 130 17.98 9.08 -11.51
CA TYR A 130 16.95 10.01 -11.02
C TYR A 130 16.98 11.27 -11.87
N ASP A 131 16.11 11.37 -12.84
CA ASP A 131 15.89 12.62 -13.53
C ASP A 131 14.93 13.48 -12.69
N GLN A 132 15.32 14.73 -12.44
CA GLN A 132 14.51 15.67 -11.70
C GLN A 132 13.18 15.92 -12.42
N PRO A 133 12.07 16.14 -11.70
CA PRO A 133 10.77 16.34 -12.31
C PRO A 133 10.72 17.70 -13.02
N SER A 134 11.00 17.71 -14.29
CA SER A 134 10.72 18.82 -15.18
C SER A 134 9.80 18.34 -16.30
N GLY A 135 8.51 18.45 -16.10
CA GLY A 135 7.48 18.13 -17.06
C GLY A 135 6.26 17.51 -16.42
N GLU A 136 5.10 17.92 -16.90
CA GLU A 136 3.80 17.34 -16.50
C GLU A 136 3.87 15.81 -16.54
N PRO A 137 3.25 15.11 -15.57
CA PRO A 137 3.20 13.66 -15.58
C PRO A 137 2.37 13.24 -16.78
N GLU A 138 3.02 12.87 -17.87
CA GLU A 138 2.39 11.93 -18.79
C GLU A 138 1.95 10.76 -17.91
N GLU A 139 0.74 10.25 -18.04
CA GLU A 139 0.09 9.21 -17.23
C GLU A 139 1.04 8.05 -16.86
N GLY A 140 2.14 8.41 -16.23
CA GLY A 140 3.17 7.52 -15.71
C GLY A 140 2.62 6.94 -14.41
N ARG A 141 2.20 5.68 -14.46
CA ARG A 141 1.86 4.91 -13.28
C ARG A 141 3.02 5.01 -12.32
N PRO A 142 2.80 5.35 -11.04
CA PRO A 142 3.88 5.44 -10.08
C PRO A 142 4.62 4.12 -10.06
N SER A 143 5.89 4.15 -10.38
CA SER A 143 6.78 3.01 -10.15
C SER A 143 7.24 3.05 -8.70
N PHE A 144 7.56 1.90 -8.17
CA PHE A 144 8.09 1.74 -6.83
C PHE A 144 9.25 0.77 -6.90
N GLU A 145 10.16 0.90 -5.96
CA GLU A 145 11.32 0.03 -5.82
C GLU A 145 11.32 -0.61 -4.45
N PHE A 146 11.88 -1.82 -4.38
CA PHE A 146 12.11 -2.50 -3.13
C PHE A 146 13.61 -2.60 -2.85
N PHE A 147 13.99 -2.38 -1.62
CA PHE A 147 15.36 -2.55 -1.14
C PHE A 147 15.38 -3.32 0.19
N GLU A 148 16.44 -4.10 0.37
CA GLU A 148 16.64 -4.89 1.57
C GLU A 148 17.01 -4.01 2.76
N VAL A 149 16.42 -4.31 3.92
CA VAL A 149 16.79 -3.68 5.17
C VAL A 149 17.90 -4.52 5.80
N PRO A 150 19.10 -3.98 6.02
CA PRO A 150 20.14 -4.74 6.68
C PRO A 150 19.67 -5.18 8.07
N PRO A 151 20.00 -6.42 8.49
CA PRO A 151 19.62 -6.89 9.81
C PRO A 151 20.18 -5.96 10.89
N PRO A 152 19.43 -5.69 11.97
CA PRO A 152 19.90 -4.83 13.05
C PRO A 152 21.21 -5.38 13.63
N SER A 153 22.28 -4.60 13.53
CA SER A 153 23.55 -4.93 14.18
C SER A 153 23.37 -4.80 15.70
N LEU A 154 23.25 -5.93 16.37
CA LEU A 154 23.26 -5.92 17.83
C LEU A 154 24.65 -5.49 18.31
N PRO A 155 24.74 -4.57 19.29
CA PRO A 155 26.01 -4.23 19.88
C PRO A 155 26.67 -5.48 20.47
N PRO A 156 28.01 -5.65 20.33
CA PRO A 156 28.69 -6.80 20.88
C PRO A 156 28.42 -6.88 22.40
N LYS A 157 28.04 -8.07 22.89
CA LYS A 157 27.92 -8.33 24.31
C LYS A 157 29.30 -8.21 24.94
N THR A 158 29.65 -7.05 25.47
CA THR A 158 30.78 -6.93 26.37
C THR A 158 30.42 -7.63 27.66
N LEU A 159 30.98 -8.81 27.89
CA LEU A 159 30.97 -9.43 29.21
C LEU A 159 31.83 -8.53 30.10
N ILE A 160 31.17 -7.72 30.92
CA ILE A 160 31.82 -7.06 32.04
C ILE A 160 32.14 -8.18 33.03
N LEU A 161 33.35 -8.74 32.95
CA LEU A 161 33.93 -9.54 34.03
C LEU A 161 34.28 -8.58 35.14
N ASP A 162 33.37 -8.36 36.06
CA ASP A 162 33.69 -7.76 37.38
C ASP A 162 34.66 -8.67 38.07
N LYS A 163 35.81 -8.08 38.38
CA LYS A 163 36.87 -8.66 39.19
C LYS A 163 36.66 -8.29 40.65
#